data_d29a4ace244eb8551816c18084e0cd9f
#
_entry.id   d29a4ace244eb8551816c18084e0cd9f
#
_cell.length_a   1.000
_cell.length_b   1.000
_cell.length_c   1.000
_cell.angle_alpha   90.00
_cell.angle_beta   90.00
_cell.angle_gamma   90.00
#
_symmetry.space_group_name_H-M   'P 1'
#
loop_
_entity.id
_entity.type
_entity.pdbx_description
1 polymer ?
#
loop_
_entity_poly.entity_id
_entity_poly.type
_entity_poly.pdbx_seq_one_letter_code
_entity_poly.pdbx_strand_id
1 'polypeptide(L)'
;FDVVLQKKFTNSKIESIEIYNNDKIISIKVNSSSSYKKENLILQLEFTGKYTNIIILDENRTILEALRHIDEYSSFRVVKVGVKLEEIPKKDFVPKEYEIENIEDYLYQVYEEQVKENLENIKKQKISNIDKNIKKLEKILYSLPKKEDLEQESEDTYTKANLILANLHTIKAYQKELKIEDYNGKLITV
;
A
#
# COMPACT_ATOMS: atom_id res chain seq x y z
N PHE A 1 -0.08 22.52 -1.39
CA PHE A 1 -1.05 22.59 -2.48
C PHE A 1 -2.44 23.00 -1.96
N ASP A 2 -3.05 22.27 -1.03
CA ASP A 2 -4.42 22.49 -0.53
C ASP A 2 -4.63 23.89 0.03
N VAL A 3 -3.66 24.40 0.80
CA VAL A 3 -3.72 25.78 1.35
C VAL A 3 -3.74 26.83 0.24
N VAL A 4 -2.93 26.65 -0.81
CA VAL A 4 -2.88 27.57 -1.95
C VAL A 4 -4.17 27.48 -2.76
N LEU A 5 -4.66 26.26 -3.01
CA LEU A 5 -5.92 26.01 -3.70
C LEU A 5 -7.07 26.70 -2.95
N GLN A 6 -7.21 26.46 -1.66
CA GLN A 6 -8.24 27.09 -0.84
C GLN A 6 -8.13 28.61 -0.86
N LYS A 7 -6.93 29.15 -0.63
CA LYS A 7 -6.72 30.61 -0.57
C LYS A 7 -7.05 31.32 -1.89
N LYS A 8 -6.74 30.68 -3.04
CA LYS A 8 -6.86 31.33 -4.35
C LYS A 8 -8.18 31.04 -5.07
N PHE A 9 -8.84 29.92 -4.76
CA PHE A 9 -10.05 29.49 -5.48
C PHE A 9 -11.33 29.62 -4.66
N THR A 10 -11.26 29.79 -3.34
CA THR A 10 -12.46 29.99 -2.53
C THR A 10 -13.17 31.25 -2.98
N ASN A 11 -14.47 31.16 -3.24
CA ASN A 11 -15.33 32.24 -3.74
C ASN A 11 -14.94 32.79 -5.13
N SER A 12 -14.12 32.08 -5.90
CA SER A 12 -13.77 32.46 -7.26
C SER A 12 -14.90 32.10 -8.23
N LYS A 13 -15.06 32.92 -9.29
CA LYS A 13 -16.02 32.64 -10.35
C LYS A 13 -15.35 31.83 -11.48
N ILE A 14 -15.94 30.71 -11.85
CA ILE A 14 -15.50 29.94 -13.02
C ILE A 14 -15.91 30.72 -14.27
N GLU A 15 -14.96 30.99 -15.15
CA GLU A 15 -15.17 31.65 -16.43
C GLU A 15 -15.35 30.66 -17.57
N SER A 16 -14.47 29.66 -17.65
CA SER A 16 -14.57 28.60 -18.65
C SER A 16 -13.98 27.27 -18.14
N ILE A 17 -14.44 26.18 -18.74
CA ILE A 17 -13.90 24.85 -18.60
C ILE A 17 -13.65 24.33 -20.00
N GLU A 18 -12.41 24.03 -20.31
CA GLU A 18 -11.97 23.66 -21.66
C GLU A 18 -11.08 22.44 -21.64
N ILE A 19 -11.17 21.61 -22.69
CA ILE A 19 -10.18 20.55 -22.95
C ILE A 19 -8.99 21.23 -23.63
N TYR A 20 -7.82 21.15 -22.99
CA TYR A 20 -6.62 21.79 -23.48
C TYR A 20 -5.90 20.90 -24.51
N ASN A 21 -5.60 21.46 -25.69
CA ASN A 21 -4.88 20.81 -26.78
C ASN A 21 -5.50 19.48 -27.29
N ASN A 22 -6.80 19.26 -27.17
CA ASN A 22 -7.44 17.98 -27.47
C ASN A 22 -6.79 16.77 -26.77
N ASP A 23 -6.22 16.98 -25.60
CA ASP A 23 -5.59 15.93 -24.80
C ASP A 23 -6.41 15.71 -23.50
N LYS A 24 -6.01 14.71 -22.72
CA LYS A 24 -6.59 14.41 -21.41
C LYS A 24 -6.22 15.49 -20.36
N ILE A 25 -6.38 16.74 -20.74
CA ILE A 25 -6.07 17.91 -19.91
C ILE A 25 -7.29 18.81 -19.87
N ILE A 26 -7.77 19.06 -18.67
CA ILE A 26 -8.87 19.99 -18.43
C ILE A 26 -8.29 21.28 -17.87
N SER A 27 -8.62 22.41 -18.49
CA SER A 27 -8.25 23.75 -18.05
C SER A 27 -9.48 24.48 -17.53
N ILE A 28 -9.49 24.82 -16.26
CA ILE A 28 -10.55 25.59 -15.61
C ILE A 28 -10.02 27.00 -15.36
N LYS A 29 -10.56 27.99 -16.08
CA LYS A 29 -10.23 29.38 -15.89
C LYS A 29 -11.14 29.99 -14.85
N VAL A 30 -10.57 30.66 -13.87
CA VAL A 30 -11.31 31.30 -12.79
C VAL A 30 -10.85 32.73 -12.60
N ASN A 31 -11.81 33.58 -12.29
CA ASN A 31 -11.54 34.93 -11.83
C ASN A 31 -11.63 34.96 -10.30
N SER A 32 -10.51 35.14 -9.65
CA SER A 32 -10.42 35.26 -8.20
C SER A 32 -10.54 36.73 -7.81
N SER A 33 -11.63 37.06 -7.18
CA SER A 33 -11.84 38.38 -6.59
C SER A 33 -11.50 38.33 -5.11
N SER A 34 -10.22 38.40 -4.75
CA SER A 34 -9.87 38.76 -3.38
C SER A 34 -10.03 40.26 -3.23
N SER A 35 -10.32 40.74 -2.00
CA SER A 35 -10.73 42.12 -1.71
C SER A 35 -9.81 43.26 -2.23
N TYR A 36 -8.62 42.95 -2.74
CA TYR A 36 -7.64 43.91 -3.21
C TYR A 36 -7.11 43.69 -4.64
N LYS A 37 -7.30 42.50 -5.25
CA LYS A 37 -6.77 42.20 -6.57
C LYS A 37 -7.64 41.20 -7.30
N LYS A 38 -8.03 41.54 -8.52
CA LYS A 38 -8.61 40.56 -9.45
C LYS A 38 -7.44 39.79 -10.08
N GLU A 39 -7.40 38.51 -9.89
CA GLU A 39 -6.39 37.62 -10.51
C GLU A 39 -7.13 36.60 -11.36
N ASN A 40 -6.73 36.46 -12.61
CA ASN A 40 -7.18 35.35 -13.45
C ASN A 40 -6.24 34.16 -13.22
N LEU A 41 -6.79 33.06 -12.83
CA LEU A 41 -6.06 31.85 -12.50
C LEU A 41 -6.56 30.72 -13.39
N ILE A 42 -5.68 29.77 -13.60
CA ILE A 42 -5.99 28.54 -14.34
C ILE A 42 -5.70 27.34 -13.43
N LEU A 43 -6.71 26.51 -13.20
CA LEU A 43 -6.54 25.20 -12.61
C LEU A 43 -6.45 24.20 -13.74
N GLN A 44 -5.27 23.65 -13.97
CA GLN A 44 -5.03 22.64 -15.00
C GLN A 44 -5.00 21.25 -14.37
N LEU A 45 -5.89 20.38 -14.84
CA LEU A 45 -6.00 18.97 -14.43
C LEU A 45 -5.44 18.10 -15.56
N GLU A 46 -4.37 17.39 -15.32
CA GLU A 46 -3.69 16.54 -16.29
C GLU A 46 -3.91 15.06 -15.97
N PHE A 47 -4.65 14.35 -16.81
CA PHE A 47 -4.93 12.92 -16.68
C PHE A 47 -4.06 12.09 -17.63
N THR A 48 -2.78 12.38 -17.66
CA THR A 48 -1.81 11.80 -18.61
C THR A 48 -1.11 10.54 -18.10
N GLY A 49 -1.80 9.75 -17.27
CA GLY A 49 -1.28 8.49 -16.73
C GLY A 49 -0.16 8.72 -15.71
N LYS A 50 1.06 8.32 -16.00
CA LYS A 50 2.21 8.45 -15.08
C LYS A 50 2.45 9.88 -14.60
N TYR A 51 2.06 10.86 -15.41
CA TYR A 51 2.26 12.29 -15.14
C TYR A 51 0.97 12.99 -14.70
N THR A 52 -0.02 12.26 -14.22
CA THR A 52 -1.24 12.86 -13.66
C THR A 52 -0.88 13.89 -12.60
N ASN A 53 -1.37 15.12 -12.79
CA ASN A 53 -1.03 16.25 -11.92
C ASN A 53 -2.18 17.25 -11.87
N ILE A 54 -2.18 18.10 -10.85
CA ILE A 54 -3.05 19.26 -10.74
C ILE A 54 -2.12 20.47 -10.55
N ILE A 55 -2.24 21.45 -11.44
CA ILE A 55 -1.32 22.58 -11.49
C ILE A 55 -2.14 23.90 -11.45
N ILE A 56 -1.73 24.79 -10.58
CA ILE A 56 -2.29 26.15 -10.47
C ILE A 56 -1.36 27.10 -11.24
N LEU A 57 -1.92 27.81 -12.21
CA LEU A 57 -1.18 28.70 -13.09
C LEU A 57 -1.75 30.13 -13.02
N ASP A 58 -0.90 31.10 -13.30
CA ASP A 58 -1.33 32.45 -13.63
C ASP A 58 -1.73 32.59 -15.12
N GLU A 59 -2.12 33.77 -15.52
CA GLU A 59 -2.49 34.11 -16.93
C GLU A 59 -1.35 33.83 -17.92
N ASN A 60 -0.10 33.94 -17.49
CA ASN A 60 1.08 33.74 -18.32
C ASN A 60 1.52 32.26 -18.35
N ARG A 61 0.72 31.39 -17.75
CA ARG A 61 1.03 29.97 -17.55
C ARG A 61 2.24 29.74 -16.65
N THR A 62 2.55 30.66 -15.74
CA THR A 62 3.55 30.46 -14.70
C THR A 62 2.95 29.62 -13.58
N ILE A 63 3.70 28.63 -13.12
CA ILE A 63 3.25 27.72 -12.07
C ILE A 63 3.26 28.46 -10.73
N LEU A 64 2.09 28.55 -10.11
CA LEU A 64 1.92 29.11 -8.77
C LEU A 64 2.00 28.02 -7.72
N GLU A 65 1.48 26.81 -8.03
CA GLU A 65 1.57 25.63 -7.20
C GLU A 65 1.23 24.38 -8.01
N ALA A 66 1.68 23.21 -7.57
CA ALA A 66 1.34 21.93 -8.19
C ALA A 66 1.19 20.82 -7.13
N LEU A 67 0.29 19.86 -7.39
CA LEU A 67 0.11 18.71 -6.53
C LEU A 67 1.38 17.83 -6.49
N ARG A 68 2.07 17.76 -7.65
CA ARG A 68 3.34 17.04 -7.79
C ARG A 68 4.36 17.97 -8.43
N HIS A 69 5.46 18.23 -7.74
CA HIS A 69 6.61 18.92 -8.30
C HIS A 69 7.50 17.94 -9.07
N ILE A 70 8.00 18.36 -10.23
CA ILE A 70 8.84 17.56 -11.13
C ILE A 70 10.10 18.34 -11.44
N ASP A 71 11.24 17.75 -11.11
CA ASP A 71 12.56 18.30 -11.36
C ASP A 71 13.08 17.96 -12.75
N GLU A 72 14.03 18.74 -13.24
CA GLU A 72 14.71 18.54 -14.51
C GLU A 72 15.40 17.17 -14.68
N TYR A 73 15.80 16.56 -13.55
CA TYR A 73 16.41 15.22 -13.54
C TYR A 73 15.38 14.08 -13.70
N SER A 74 14.09 14.36 -13.43
CA SER A 74 13.04 13.34 -13.42
C SER A 74 12.23 13.30 -14.72
N SER A 75 12.22 14.40 -15.47
CA SER A 75 11.42 14.54 -16.70
C SER A 75 11.95 15.67 -17.57
N PHE A 76 11.67 15.59 -18.87
CA PHE A 76 11.90 16.69 -19.81
C PHE A 76 11.09 17.94 -19.47
N ARG A 77 10.01 17.81 -18.71
CA ARG A 77 9.09 18.88 -18.33
C ARG A 77 9.21 19.18 -16.84
N VAL A 78 9.66 20.36 -16.56
CA VAL A 78 9.81 20.84 -15.17
C VAL A 78 8.48 21.40 -14.66
N VAL A 79 8.10 20.99 -13.45
CA VAL A 79 6.91 21.50 -12.75
C VAL A 79 7.36 22.03 -11.39
N LYS A 80 7.72 23.32 -11.35
CA LYS A 80 8.15 24.02 -10.13
C LYS A 80 7.50 25.40 -10.06
N VAL A 81 7.26 25.88 -8.85
CA VAL A 81 6.72 27.22 -8.61
C VAL A 81 7.63 28.28 -9.25
N GLY A 82 7.04 29.24 -9.93
CA GLY A 82 7.73 30.32 -10.62
C GLY A 82 8.25 29.96 -12.02
N VAL A 83 8.14 28.72 -12.45
CA VAL A 83 8.54 28.29 -13.80
C VAL A 83 7.34 28.35 -14.74
N LYS A 84 7.56 28.76 -15.98
CA LYS A 84 6.54 28.71 -17.02
C LYS A 84 6.28 27.25 -17.41
N LEU A 85 5.02 26.83 -17.37
CA LEU A 85 4.63 25.47 -17.68
C LEU A 85 4.81 25.20 -19.18
N GLU A 86 5.69 24.26 -19.52
CA GLU A 86 5.87 23.79 -20.87
C GLU A 86 4.68 22.92 -21.32
N GLU A 87 4.38 22.97 -22.61
CA GLU A 87 3.34 22.13 -23.20
C GLU A 87 3.79 20.67 -23.30
N ILE A 88 2.85 19.76 -23.10
CA ILE A 88 3.08 18.35 -23.37
C ILE A 88 3.13 18.17 -24.88
N PRO A 89 4.12 17.43 -25.43
CA PRO A 89 4.18 17.13 -26.85
C PRO A 89 2.86 16.50 -27.32
N LYS A 90 2.27 17.07 -28.36
CA LYS A 90 1.05 16.50 -28.95
C LYS A 90 1.33 15.08 -29.42
N LYS A 91 0.48 14.16 -28.99
CA LYS A 91 0.37 12.85 -29.62
C LYS A 91 -0.71 12.94 -30.69
N ASP A 92 -0.47 12.30 -31.83
CA ASP A 92 -1.50 12.11 -32.86
C ASP A 92 -2.55 11.14 -32.30
N PHE A 93 -3.44 11.68 -31.48
CA PHE A 93 -4.54 10.94 -30.88
C PHE A 93 -5.84 11.39 -31.54
N VAL A 94 -6.52 10.47 -32.19
CA VAL A 94 -7.89 10.68 -32.64
C VAL A 94 -8.82 10.27 -31.50
N PRO A 95 -9.54 11.22 -30.88
CA PRO A 95 -10.50 10.88 -29.85
C PRO A 95 -11.56 9.94 -30.42
N LYS A 96 -11.87 8.86 -29.67
CA LYS A 96 -13.03 8.04 -30.02
C LYS A 96 -14.28 8.82 -29.65
N GLU A 97 -15.15 9.04 -30.60
CA GLU A 97 -16.47 9.56 -30.35
C GLU A 97 -17.36 8.42 -29.85
N TYR A 98 -18.03 8.65 -28.75
CA TYR A 98 -18.99 7.72 -28.18
C TYR A 98 -20.37 8.38 -28.26
N GLU A 99 -21.31 7.74 -28.93
CA GLU A 99 -22.71 8.15 -28.88
C GLU A 99 -23.28 7.64 -27.52
N ILE A 100 -23.32 8.51 -26.54
CA ILE A 100 -23.87 8.22 -25.23
C ILE A 100 -25.17 9.04 -25.11
N GLU A 101 -26.31 8.38 -25.10
CA GLU A 101 -27.63 9.05 -25.00
C GLU A 101 -27.78 9.78 -23.68
N ASN A 102 -27.38 9.13 -22.58
CA ASN A 102 -27.41 9.71 -21.22
C ASN A 102 -26.07 9.51 -20.53
N ILE A 103 -25.28 10.56 -20.41
CA ILE A 103 -23.95 10.51 -19.83
C ILE A 103 -23.99 10.25 -18.31
N GLU A 104 -25.03 10.70 -17.61
CA GLU A 104 -25.16 10.51 -16.16
C GLU A 104 -25.41 9.04 -15.85
N ASP A 105 -26.34 8.38 -16.55
CA ASP A 105 -26.61 6.95 -16.39
C ASP A 105 -25.40 6.10 -16.74
N TYR A 106 -24.70 6.46 -17.82
CA TYR A 106 -23.45 5.77 -18.21
C TYR A 106 -22.37 5.88 -17.13
N LEU A 107 -22.13 7.08 -16.62
CA LEU A 107 -21.14 7.30 -15.56
C LEU A 107 -21.53 6.59 -14.27
N TYR A 108 -22.82 6.54 -13.94
CA TYR A 108 -23.31 5.82 -12.77
C TYR A 108 -23.07 4.31 -12.90
N GLN A 109 -23.37 3.72 -14.06
CA GLN A 109 -23.11 2.30 -14.33
C GLN A 109 -21.63 1.96 -14.22
N VAL A 110 -20.75 2.77 -14.86
CA VAL A 110 -19.29 2.59 -14.78
C VAL A 110 -18.81 2.68 -13.33
N TYR A 111 -19.34 3.61 -12.55
CA TYR A 111 -19.03 3.74 -11.13
C TYR A 111 -19.45 2.50 -10.33
N GLU A 112 -20.68 2.01 -10.52
CA GLU A 112 -21.15 0.80 -9.85
C GLU A 112 -20.30 -0.43 -10.18
N GLU A 113 -19.92 -0.61 -11.44
CA GLU A 113 -19.03 -1.69 -11.87
C GLU A 113 -17.67 -1.61 -11.18
N GLN A 114 -17.07 -0.42 -11.15
CA GLN A 114 -15.79 -0.21 -10.46
C GLN A 114 -15.88 -0.49 -8.95
N VAL A 115 -16.94 -0.07 -8.31
CA VAL A 115 -17.18 -0.35 -6.88
C VAL A 115 -17.30 -1.85 -6.63
N LYS A 116 -18.07 -2.57 -7.46
CA LYS A 116 -18.19 -4.03 -7.37
C LYS A 116 -16.85 -4.72 -7.54
N GLU A 117 -16.09 -4.36 -8.57
CA GLU A 117 -14.78 -4.95 -8.83
C GLU A 117 -13.79 -4.69 -7.66
N ASN A 118 -13.77 -3.48 -7.14
CA ASN A 118 -12.94 -3.13 -5.99
C ASN A 118 -13.31 -3.94 -4.74
N LEU A 119 -14.61 -4.10 -4.46
CA LEU A 119 -15.10 -4.91 -3.33
C LEU A 119 -14.71 -6.38 -3.49
N GLU A 120 -14.83 -6.94 -4.69
CA GLU A 120 -14.40 -8.31 -4.97
C GLU A 120 -12.90 -8.50 -4.80
N ASN A 121 -12.10 -7.54 -5.26
CA ASN A 121 -10.65 -7.58 -5.10
C ASN A 121 -10.24 -7.51 -3.63
N ILE A 122 -10.86 -6.64 -2.83
CA ILE A 122 -10.64 -6.56 -1.39
C ILE A 122 -11.03 -7.88 -0.71
N LYS A 123 -12.18 -8.47 -1.10
CA LYS A 123 -12.64 -9.77 -0.59
C LYS A 123 -11.63 -10.87 -0.89
N LYS A 124 -11.17 -10.97 -2.13
CA LYS A 124 -10.15 -11.95 -2.56
C LYS A 124 -8.84 -11.81 -1.78
N GLN A 125 -8.38 -10.57 -1.56
CA GLN A 125 -7.18 -10.30 -0.76
C GLN A 125 -7.34 -10.74 0.69
N LYS A 126 -8.49 -10.44 1.32
CA LYS A 126 -8.76 -10.85 2.71
C LYS A 126 -8.81 -12.37 2.83
N ILE A 127 -9.49 -13.07 1.92
CA ILE A 127 -9.56 -14.53 1.90
C ILE A 127 -8.13 -15.11 1.76
N SER A 128 -7.35 -14.64 0.79
CA SER A 128 -5.97 -15.10 0.59
C SER A 128 -5.09 -14.91 1.83
N ASN A 129 -5.26 -13.82 2.57
CA ASN A 129 -4.52 -13.57 3.81
C ASN A 129 -4.95 -14.53 4.93
N ILE A 130 -6.25 -14.80 5.04
CA ILE A 130 -6.79 -15.77 6.01
C ILE A 130 -6.25 -17.17 5.69
N ASP A 131 -6.29 -17.60 4.44
CA ASP A 131 -5.77 -18.91 4.01
C ASP A 131 -4.28 -19.08 4.30
N LYS A 132 -3.49 -18.00 4.08
CA LYS A 132 -2.07 -18.01 4.47
C LYS A 132 -1.87 -18.20 5.97
N ASN A 133 -2.70 -17.53 6.78
CA ASN A 133 -2.64 -17.66 8.23
C ASN A 133 -3.06 -19.05 8.70
N ILE A 134 -4.12 -19.62 8.13
CA ILE A 134 -4.56 -21.00 8.41
C ILE A 134 -3.43 -21.96 8.11
N LYS A 135 -2.85 -21.91 6.90
CA LYS A 135 -1.72 -22.78 6.53
C LYS A 135 -0.51 -22.65 7.44
N LYS A 136 -0.26 -21.41 7.94
CA LYS A 136 0.81 -21.18 8.91
C LYS A 136 0.51 -21.85 10.26
N LEU A 137 -0.71 -21.70 10.75
CA LEU A 137 -1.16 -22.29 12.01
C LEU A 137 -1.20 -23.82 11.93
N GLU A 138 -1.65 -24.39 10.84
CA GLU A 138 -1.63 -25.83 10.57
C GLU A 138 -0.20 -26.39 10.62
N LYS A 139 0.76 -25.69 9.99
CA LYS A 139 2.17 -26.08 10.06
C LYS A 139 2.70 -26.07 11.49
N ILE A 140 2.37 -25.03 12.28
CA ILE A 140 2.76 -24.94 13.68
C ILE A 140 2.14 -26.10 14.46
N LEU A 141 0.84 -26.32 14.29
CA LEU A 141 0.13 -27.42 14.96
C LEU A 141 0.75 -28.79 14.66
N TYR A 142 1.11 -29.01 13.38
CA TYR A 142 1.75 -30.26 12.95
C TYR A 142 3.18 -30.44 13.49
N SER A 143 3.86 -29.33 13.80
CA SER A 143 5.22 -29.36 14.39
C SER A 143 5.23 -29.48 15.92
N LEU A 144 4.08 -29.35 16.56
CA LEU A 144 3.99 -29.53 18.01
C LEU A 144 4.10 -31.02 18.35
N PRO A 145 4.94 -31.38 19.33
CA PRO A 145 5.01 -32.75 19.82
C PRO A 145 3.68 -33.18 20.43
N LYS A 146 3.31 -34.43 20.27
CA LYS A 146 2.09 -34.92 20.88
C LYS A 146 2.20 -34.92 22.39
N LYS A 147 1.08 -34.72 23.06
CA LYS A 147 1.04 -34.66 24.52
C LYS A 147 1.58 -35.96 25.14
N GLU A 148 1.21 -37.11 24.54
CA GLU A 148 1.64 -38.41 24.99
C GLU A 148 3.17 -38.59 24.91
N ASP A 149 3.80 -38.09 23.83
CA ASP A 149 5.26 -38.13 23.64
C ASP A 149 5.96 -37.30 24.70
N LEU A 150 5.43 -36.11 25.02
CA LEU A 150 5.98 -35.26 26.08
C LEU A 150 5.79 -35.83 27.48
N GLU A 151 4.66 -36.45 27.77
CA GLU A 151 4.39 -37.13 29.03
C GLU A 151 5.38 -38.31 29.22
N GLN A 152 5.60 -39.09 28.16
CA GLN A 152 6.56 -40.20 28.21
C GLN A 152 8.00 -39.69 28.42
N GLU A 153 8.43 -38.65 27.70
CA GLU A 153 9.74 -38.05 27.86
C GLU A 153 9.93 -37.49 29.29
N SER A 154 8.88 -36.90 29.86
CA SER A 154 8.88 -36.42 31.24
C SER A 154 9.07 -37.54 32.24
N GLU A 155 8.31 -38.66 32.11
CA GLU A 155 8.44 -39.83 32.98
C GLU A 155 9.81 -40.49 32.84
N ASP A 156 10.32 -40.65 31.62
CA ASP A 156 11.66 -41.20 31.37
C ASP A 156 12.75 -40.32 32.01
N THR A 157 12.62 -38.98 31.88
CA THR A 157 13.56 -38.03 32.46
C THR A 157 13.53 -38.07 33.98
N TYR A 158 12.32 -38.14 34.57
CA TYR A 158 12.14 -38.24 36.01
C TYR A 158 12.73 -39.56 36.57
N THR A 159 12.52 -40.66 35.85
CA THR A 159 13.07 -41.96 36.20
C THR A 159 14.60 -41.95 36.18
N LYS A 160 15.19 -41.38 35.12
CA LYS A 160 16.64 -41.21 34.98
C LYS A 160 17.21 -40.34 36.11
N ALA A 161 16.55 -39.24 36.46
CA ALA A 161 16.96 -38.34 37.54
C ALA A 161 16.97 -39.07 38.89
N ASN A 162 15.93 -39.87 39.19
CA ASN A 162 15.86 -40.65 40.43
C ASN A 162 16.94 -41.71 40.50
N LEU A 163 17.24 -42.41 39.38
CA LEU A 163 18.32 -43.38 39.30
C LEU A 163 19.69 -42.73 39.53
N ILE A 164 19.94 -41.52 38.98
CA ILE A 164 21.15 -40.76 39.25
C ILE A 164 21.23 -40.39 40.73
N LEU A 165 20.16 -39.90 41.32
CA LEU A 165 20.10 -39.52 42.76
C LEU A 165 20.38 -40.73 43.67
N ALA A 166 19.78 -41.88 43.37
CA ALA A 166 20.01 -43.11 44.13
C ALA A 166 21.46 -43.63 44.06
N ASN A 167 22.17 -43.32 42.98
CA ASN A 167 23.54 -43.76 42.72
C ASN A 167 24.60 -42.64 42.85
N LEU A 168 24.26 -41.55 43.49
CA LEU A 168 25.16 -40.39 43.63
C LEU A 168 26.54 -40.76 44.22
N HIS A 169 26.58 -41.76 45.11
CA HIS A 169 27.79 -42.22 45.76
C HIS A 169 28.77 -42.95 44.81
N THR A 170 28.32 -43.35 43.63
CA THR A 170 29.14 -44.03 42.61
C THR A 170 29.68 -43.05 41.57
N ILE A 171 29.19 -41.81 41.53
CA ILE A 171 29.54 -40.84 40.51
C ILE A 171 30.90 -40.21 40.84
N LYS A 172 31.80 -40.21 39.86
CA LYS A 172 33.10 -39.54 39.95
C LYS A 172 33.06 -38.18 39.29
N ALA A 173 33.87 -37.26 39.79
CA ALA A 173 33.99 -35.93 39.22
C ALA A 173 34.39 -36.02 37.72
N TYR A 174 33.71 -35.24 36.86
CA TYR A 174 33.91 -35.17 35.42
C TYR A 174 33.49 -36.45 34.61
N GLN A 175 32.69 -37.34 35.21
CA GLN A 175 32.13 -38.50 34.53
C GLN A 175 31.01 -38.03 33.58
N LYS A 176 31.10 -38.42 32.28
CA LYS A 176 30.14 -38.02 31.26
C LYS A 176 28.98 -39.02 31.08
N GLU A 177 29.20 -40.26 31.45
CA GLU A 177 28.25 -41.34 31.33
C GLU A 177 28.24 -42.18 32.59
N LEU A 178 27.07 -42.50 33.09
CA LEU A 178 26.90 -43.35 34.24
C LEU A 178 26.19 -44.61 33.81
N LYS A 179 26.83 -45.78 34.07
CA LYS A 179 26.21 -47.10 33.86
C LYS A 179 25.67 -47.58 35.18
N ILE A 180 24.36 -47.70 35.28
CA ILE A 180 23.64 -48.13 36.46
C ILE A 180 22.60 -49.18 36.12
N GLU A 181 22.23 -50.00 37.08
CA GLU A 181 21.10 -50.90 36.92
C GLU A 181 19.79 -50.15 37.21
N ASP A 182 18.81 -50.31 36.32
CA ASP A 182 17.46 -49.83 36.57
C ASP A 182 16.74 -50.64 37.65
N TYR A 183 15.52 -50.23 37.98
CA TYR A 183 14.70 -50.94 38.99
C TYR A 183 14.36 -52.40 38.59
N ASN A 184 14.58 -52.80 37.37
CA ASN A 184 14.37 -54.14 36.82
C ASN A 184 15.67 -54.95 36.67
N GLY A 185 16.81 -54.42 37.12
CA GLY A 185 18.12 -55.07 37.02
C GLY A 185 18.76 -54.94 35.65
N LYS A 186 18.26 -54.06 34.76
CA LYS A 186 18.84 -53.86 33.45
C LYS A 186 19.86 -52.70 33.48
N LEU A 187 21.05 -52.95 32.94
CA LEU A 187 22.07 -51.93 32.78
C LEU A 187 21.64 -50.85 31.78
N ILE A 188 21.53 -49.64 32.24
CA ILE A 188 21.25 -48.46 31.43
C ILE A 188 22.41 -47.46 31.55
N THR A 189 22.63 -46.71 30.49
CA THR A 189 23.58 -45.60 30.48
C THR A 189 22.78 -44.29 30.60
N VAL A 190 23.12 -43.50 31.59
CA VAL A 190 22.49 -42.21 31.86
C VAL A 190 23.49 -41.10 31.70
#